data_6fc751d3d2a08760b45e49bbf61e802a
#
_entry.id   6fc751d3d2a08760b45e49bbf61e802a
#
_cell.length_a   1.000
_cell.length_b   1.000
_cell.length_c   1.000
_cell.angle_alpha   90.00
_cell.angle_beta   90.00
_cell.angle_gamma   90.00
#
_symmetry.space_group_name_H-M   'P 1'
#
loop_
_entity.id
_entity.type
_entity.pdbx_description
1 polymer ?
#
loop_
_entity_poly.entity_id
_entity_poly.type
_entity_poly.pdbx_seq_one_letter_code
_entity_poly.pdbx_strand_id
1 'polypeptide(L)'
;MLLFEFDKVGCPRTRAKECTCEHINTITEAEQTVVAQCMLEHSDTVKGTILLMQAPNTSTLIKGTITGLEPGLHGFHIHEFGDMSDGCKSMGGHYNPDGVDHGDINKGHVGDLGNITADESGTAKFTIEAKRIDLIGERSVIGRGFVVHEDQDDLGKGGDAESLKTGNAGERLACGVITLRENVQESVTPGSRRTLKEAARIQHAEDIVFWEGSKGATRALQSLRNLDQGGHKQVTIKWDGSPAIIFGRNAGGEFILTDKSGFTAKGYDGRSKSAKELEQMFLNRSGGKNRENPGYVKFAGNMKAIFDEYERATPKDYVGFFKGDLLYFTTPPVKENNYVFKPNIVEYAVDVNSDLGKKIGASKTGVVIHRQVQPDGTETPLQDPGIFVSNDVLVVPPITAERAPQVPHAALNKLEQVIKKDAAAIDSLLDQNKLRQMQMSDFSNILYAYTNSKVDTGLSGLGSDFGKWLETAKVSDKKKAKIAEYINDNKTGFSALWETVNTIMMAKDQVIADIDAQGGTVQQNIGGQAGGEGYVLAHPEGDIKLV
;
A
#
# COMPACT_ATOMS: atom_id res chain seq x y z
N MET A 1 -3.25 -3.75 7.75
CA MET A 1 -3.28 -5.22 7.83
C MET A 1 -3.75 -5.57 9.23
N LEU A 2 -5.01 -5.95 9.41
CA LEU A 2 -5.51 -6.46 10.68
C LEU A 2 -5.11 -7.93 10.74
N LEU A 3 -3.93 -8.22 11.28
CA LEU A 3 -3.59 -9.55 11.75
C LEU A 3 -4.19 -9.67 13.16
N PHE A 4 -5.37 -10.29 13.23
CA PHE A 4 -5.83 -10.82 14.50
C PHE A 4 -4.97 -12.04 14.81
N GLU A 5 -4.30 -12.03 15.95
CA GLU A 5 -3.82 -13.27 16.53
C GLU A 5 -5.05 -14.16 16.74
N PHE A 6 -5.21 -15.15 15.90
CA PHE A 6 -5.98 -16.32 16.29
C PHE A 6 -5.14 -17.03 17.36
N ASP A 7 -5.56 -16.84 18.60
CA ASP A 7 -5.17 -17.76 19.65
C ASP A 7 -5.33 -19.18 19.10
N LYS A 8 -4.33 -20.02 19.30
CA LYS A 8 -4.33 -21.44 18.98
C LYS A 8 -5.39 -22.20 19.79
N VAL A 9 -6.63 -21.76 19.77
CA VAL A 9 -7.75 -22.36 20.52
C VAL A 9 -8.86 -22.67 19.56
N GLY A 10 -8.73 -23.76 18.91
CA GLY A 10 -9.75 -24.39 18.08
C GLY A 10 -9.66 -25.89 18.06
N CYS A 11 -8.86 -26.51 18.95
CA CYS A 11 -8.92 -27.95 19.18
C CYS A 11 -9.50 -28.22 20.56
N PRO A 12 -10.71 -28.82 20.69
CA PRO A 12 -11.20 -29.30 21.99
C PRO A 12 -10.26 -30.40 22.45
N ARG A 13 -9.71 -30.23 23.65
CA ARG A 13 -8.93 -31.28 24.34
C ARG A 13 -9.79 -32.46 24.64
N THR A 14 -9.83 -33.45 23.77
CA THR A 14 -10.12 -34.82 24.14
C THR A 14 -9.35 -35.78 23.24
N ARG A 15 -8.34 -36.41 23.88
CA ARG A 15 -7.61 -37.64 23.51
C ARG A 15 -6.81 -37.66 22.20
N ALA A 16 -5.50 -37.71 22.45
CA ALA A 16 -4.42 -38.13 21.57
C ALA A 16 -4.83 -39.03 20.39
N LYS A 17 -4.66 -38.48 19.18
CA LYS A 17 -4.13 -39.13 17.98
C LYS A 17 -3.65 -38.04 17.04
N GLU A 18 -2.49 -38.29 16.44
CA GLU A 18 -1.72 -37.44 15.56
C GLU A 18 -2.53 -36.50 14.66
N CYS A 19 -2.46 -35.23 14.94
CA CYS A 19 -2.86 -34.16 14.00
C CYS A 19 -1.66 -33.93 13.06
N THR A 20 -1.72 -34.47 11.88
CA THR A 20 -0.81 -34.09 10.79
C THR A 20 -1.14 -32.65 10.37
N CYS A 21 -0.18 -31.75 10.55
CA CYS A 21 -0.28 -30.33 10.19
C CYS A 21 -0.20 -30.12 8.65
N GLU A 22 -1.10 -30.68 7.88
CA GLU A 22 -1.14 -30.44 6.43
C GLU A 22 -2.15 -29.36 5.99
N HIS A 23 -2.85 -28.72 6.91
CA HIS A 23 -3.91 -27.73 6.57
C HIS A 23 -3.59 -26.27 6.96
N ILE A 24 -2.35 -25.94 7.34
CA ILE A 24 -2.03 -24.56 7.79
C ILE A 24 -1.46 -23.64 6.69
N ASN A 25 -1.16 -24.17 5.51
CA ASN A 25 -0.52 -23.37 4.44
C ASN A 25 -1.45 -22.73 3.40
N THR A 26 -2.76 -22.68 3.64
CA THR A 26 -3.72 -22.14 2.65
C THR A 26 -4.54 -20.93 3.12
N ILE A 27 -4.22 -20.30 4.25
CA ILE A 27 -5.06 -19.19 4.80
C ILE A 27 -4.48 -17.79 4.57
N THR A 28 -3.33 -17.63 3.94
CA THR A 28 -2.65 -16.32 3.85
C THR A 28 -2.94 -15.47 2.62
N GLU A 29 -3.71 -15.95 1.63
CA GLU A 29 -4.04 -15.15 0.43
C GLU A 29 -5.51 -14.68 0.35
N ALA A 30 -6.38 -15.03 1.28
CA ALA A 30 -7.83 -14.92 1.10
C ALA A 30 -8.51 -13.69 1.71
N GLU A 31 -7.83 -12.75 2.35
CA GLU A 31 -8.50 -11.67 3.12
C GLU A 31 -8.17 -10.24 2.71
N GLN A 32 -7.47 -9.98 1.62
CA GLN A 32 -7.18 -8.61 1.19
C GLN A 32 -8.07 -8.18 0.03
N THR A 33 -8.78 -7.04 0.20
CA THR A 33 -9.43 -6.36 -0.93
C THR A 33 -8.36 -5.97 -1.94
N VAL A 34 -8.45 -6.55 -3.13
CA VAL A 34 -7.59 -6.20 -4.26
C VAL A 34 -8.14 -4.95 -4.91
N VAL A 35 -7.28 -4.00 -5.21
CA VAL A 35 -7.63 -2.75 -5.90
C VAL A 35 -6.82 -2.65 -7.19
N ALA A 36 -7.52 -2.35 -8.28
CA ALA A 36 -6.90 -2.07 -9.56
C ALA A 36 -7.43 -0.76 -10.14
N GLN A 37 -6.71 -0.19 -11.09
CA GLN A 37 -7.09 1.03 -11.77
C GLN A 37 -6.79 0.95 -13.26
N CYS A 38 -7.53 1.76 -14.01
CA CYS A 38 -7.25 2.04 -15.41
C CYS A 38 -7.40 3.54 -15.66
N MET A 39 -6.44 4.11 -16.37
CA MET A 39 -6.56 5.46 -16.90
C MET A 39 -6.75 5.36 -18.41
N LEU A 40 -7.77 6.03 -18.94
CA LEU A 40 -7.98 6.14 -20.39
C LEU A 40 -7.06 7.22 -20.91
N GLU A 41 -6.02 6.82 -21.62
CA GLU A 41 -4.92 7.70 -22.04
C GLU A 41 -4.86 7.91 -23.57
N HIS A 42 -5.45 6.99 -24.33
CA HIS A 42 -5.35 7.01 -25.81
C HIS A 42 -6.52 7.74 -26.45
N SER A 43 -6.64 9.01 -26.16
CA SER A 43 -7.56 9.95 -26.82
C SER A 43 -7.18 11.37 -26.47
N ASP A 44 -7.38 12.30 -27.39
CA ASP A 44 -7.15 13.74 -27.12
C ASP A 44 -8.34 14.35 -26.39
N THR A 45 -9.55 13.85 -26.63
CA THR A 45 -10.80 14.39 -26.14
C THR A 45 -11.38 13.57 -24.98
N VAL A 46 -11.44 12.25 -25.10
CA VAL A 46 -12.04 11.36 -24.08
C VAL A 46 -11.00 10.95 -23.05
N LYS A 47 -11.23 11.29 -21.81
CA LYS A 47 -10.37 10.98 -20.67
C LYS A 47 -11.17 10.34 -19.56
N GLY A 48 -10.54 9.42 -18.80
CA GLY A 48 -11.24 8.79 -17.70
C GLY A 48 -10.33 8.09 -16.71
N THR A 49 -10.87 7.90 -15.51
CA THR A 49 -10.25 7.09 -14.47
C THR A 49 -11.26 6.06 -13.99
N ILE A 50 -10.86 4.81 -13.95
CA ILE A 50 -11.67 3.67 -13.56
C ILE A 50 -10.95 2.95 -12.42
N LEU A 51 -11.68 2.67 -11.35
CA LEU A 51 -11.22 1.95 -10.17
C LEU A 51 -11.97 0.63 -10.05
N LEU A 52 -11.23 -0.45 -9.85
CA LEU A 52 -11.78 -1.78 -9.60
C LEU A 52 -11.43 -2.21 -8.18
N MET A 53 -12.39 -2.80 -7.47
CA MET A 53 -12.21 -3.28 -6.09
C MET A 53 -12.86 -4.65 -5.96
N GLN A 54 -12.13 -5.62 -5.41
CA GLN A 54 -12.63 -6.95 -5.14
C GLN A 54 -12.17 -7.41 -3.75
N ALA A 55 -13.13 -7.67 -2.86
CA ALA A 55 -12.87 -8.40 -1.64
C ALA A 55 -12.88 -9.91 -1.93
N PRO A 56 -12.26 -10.74 -1.07
CA PRO A 56 -12.23 -12.19 -1.27
C PRO A 56 -13.64 -12.78 -1.41
N ASN A 57 -13.80 -13.64 -2.41
CA ASN A 57 -15.07 -14.32 -2.70
C ASN A 57 -16.27 -13.37 -2.96
N THR A 58 -16.01 -12.16 -3.46
CA THR A 58 -17.05 -11.21 -3.84
C THR A 58 -16.93 -10.82 -5.31
N SER A 59 -17.99 -10.21 -5.84
CA SER A 59 -17.98 -9.56 -7.15
C SER A 59 -16.96 -8.41 -7.20
N THR A 60 -16.44 -8.13 -8.39
CA THR A 60 -15.60 -6.94 -8.64
C THR A 60 -16.48 -5.71 -8.79
N LEU A 61 -16.25 -4.69 -7.96
CA LEU A 61 -16.91 -3.41 -8.06
C LEU A 61 -16.07 -2.46 -8.91
N ILE A 62 -16.63 -1.97 -10.01
CA ILE A 62 -16.00 -1.06 -10.96
C ILE A 62 -16.63 0.32 -10.80
N LYS A 63 -15.82 1.35 -10.53
CA LYS A 63 -16.29 2.74 -10.46
C LYS A 63 -15.46 3.58 -11.41
N GLY A 64 -16.12 4.44 -12.18
CA GLY A 64 -15.43 5.28 -13.13
C GLY A 64 -16.04 6.67 -13.31
N THR A 65 -15.20 7.57 -13.78
CA THR A 65 -15.60 8.86 -14.33
C THR A 65 -14.87 9.04 -15.65
N ILE A 66 -15.64 9.24 -16.73
CA ILE A 66 -15.14 9.47 -18.09
C ILE A 66 -15.74 10.80 -18.57
N THR A 67 -14.92 11.62 -19.20
CA THR A 67 -15.29 12.94 -19.71
C THR A 67 -14.98 13.06 -21.20
N GLY A 68 -15.65 13.96 -21.91
CA GLY A 68 -15.43 14.21 -23.32
C GLY A 68 -16.18 13.27 -24.26
N LEU A 69 -17.19 12.57 -23.73
CA LEU A 69 -18.12 11.75 -24.52
C LEU A 69 -19.23 12.62 -25.12
N GLU A 70 -19.88 12.15 -26.19
CA GLU A 70 -21.17 12.69 -26.61
C GLU A 70 -22.23 12.29 -25.58
N PRO A 71 -23.28 13.12 -25.34
CA PRO A 71 -24.35 12.75 -24.43
C PRO A 71 -25.10 11.52 -24.91
N GLY A 72 -25.25 10.50 -24.06
CA GLY A 72 -25.95 9.26 -24.42
C GLY A 72 -25.32 8.01 -23.83
N LEU A 73 -25.67 6.87 -24.42
CA LEU A 73 -25.17 5.55 -24.04
C LEU A 73 -23.94 5.18 -24.86
N HIS A 74 -22.94 4.65 -24.19
CA HIS A 74 -21.69 4.19 -24.79
C HIS A 74 -21.37 2.78 -24.33
N GLY A 75 -21.06 1.88 -25.27
CA GLY A 75 -20.56 0.55 -24.96
C GLY A 75 -19.27 0.63 -24.15
N PHE A 76 -19.16 -0.18 -23.10
CA PHE A 76 -18.03 -0.20 -22.20
C PHE A 76 -17.62 -1.63 -21.88
N HIS A 77 -16.39 -2.01 -22.32
CA HIS A 77 -15.98 -3.42 -22.30
C HIS A 77 -14.55 -3.58 -21.81
N ILE A 78 -14.24 -4.79 -21.31
CA ILE A 78 -12.87 -5.23 -21.08
C ILE A 78 -12.43 -6.05 -22.29
N HIS A 79 -11.35 -5.63 -22.93
CA HIS A 79 -10.75 -6.28 -24.08
C HIS A 79 -9.69 -7.30 -23.68
N GLU A 80 -9.37 -8.21 -24.61
CA GLU A 80 -8.52 -9.38 -24.38
C GLU A 80 -7.10 -9.01 -23.97
N PHE A 81 -6.54 -7.92 -24.52
CA PHE A 81 -5.17 -7.50 -24.29
C PHE A 81 -5.09 -6.08 -23.72
N GLY A 82 -4.05 -5.82 -22.92
CA GLY A 82 -3.65 -4.46 -22.52
C GLY A 82 -2.57 -3.90 -23.45
N ASP A 83 -2.62 -4.25 -24.73
CA ASP A 83 -1.68 -3.78 -25.73
C ASP A 83 -2.19 -2.48 -26.36
N MET A 84 -1.38 -1.42 -26.28
CA MET A 84 -1.67 -0.11 -26.83
C MET A 84 -0.70 0.28 -27.97
N SER A 85 -0.01 -0.68 -28.57
CA SER A 85 1.02 -0.45 -29.61
C SER A 85 0.45 0.14 -30.91
N ASP A 86 -0.83 -0.10 -31.21
CA ASP A 86 -1.61 0.56 -32.27
C ASP A 86 -2.90 1.16 -31.69
N GLY A 87 -2.71 1.96 -30.63
CA GLY A 87 -3.82 2.54 -29.89
C GLY A 87 -4.77 1.49 -29.34
N CYS A 88 -6.08 1.79 -29.39
CA CYS A 88 -7.08 0.85 -28.89
C CYS A 88 -7.26 -0.41 -29.76
N LYS A 89 -6.77 -0.40 -31.02
CA LYS A 89 -6.95 -1.53 -31.96
C LYS A 89 -6.21 -2.78 -31.53
N SER A 90 -5.01 -2.63 -30.98
CA SER A 90 -4.19 -3.74 -30.51
C SER A 90 -4.71 -4.45 -29.25
N MET A 91 -5.77 -3.94 -28.63
CA MET A 91 -6.40 -4.59 -27.47
C MET A 91 -7.20 -5.86 -27.79
N GLY A 92 -7.33 -6.24 -29.06
CA GLY A 92 -8.06 -7.44 -29.49
C GLY A 92 -9.59 -7.28 -29.43
N GLY A 93 -10.30 -8.40 -29.30
CA GLY A 93 -11.75 -8.45 -29.08
C GLY A 93 -12.11 -8.27 -27.59
N HIS A 94 -13.41 -8.42 -27.28
CA HIS A 94 -13.84 -8.47 -25.89
C HIS A 94 -13.24 -9.69 -25.19
N TYR A 95 -12.94 -9.57 -23.90
CA TYR A 95 -12.41 -10.68 -23.11
C TYR A 95 -13.43 -11.81 -23.00
N ASN A 96 -13.23 -12.88 -23.74
CA ASN A 96 -14.16 -14.01 -23.91
C ASN A 96 -13.48 -15.37 -23.67
N PRO A 97 -13.12 -15.70 -22.42
CA PRO A 97 -12.50 -17.00 -22.11
C PRO A 97 -13.50 -18.17 -22.24
N ASP A 98 -14.80 -17.89 -22.24
CA ASP A 98 -15.85 -18.92 -22.30
C ASP A 98 -16.27 -19.25 -23.73
N GLY A 99 -15.83 -18.50 -24.74
CA GLY A 99 -16.17 -18.71 -26.16
C GLY A 99 -17.65 -18.60 -26.46
N VAL A 100 -18.36 -17.69 -25.80
CA VAL A 100 -19.80 -17.44 -25.97
C VAL A 100 -20.04 -16.22 -26.86
N ASP A 101 -21.27 -16.00 -27.31
CA ASP A 101 -21.66 -14.79 -28.02
C ASP A 101 -21.73 -13.58 -27.10
N HIS A 102 -21.57 -12.36 -27.68
CA HIS A 102 -21.74 -11.11 -27.00
C HIS A 102 -23.12 -10.96 -26.40
N GLY A 103 -23.23 -10.29 -25.24
CA GLY A 103 -24.50 -10.10 -24.56
C GLY A 103 -24.45 -9.18 -23.36
N ASP A 104 -25.40 -9.33 -22.45
CA ASP A 104 -25.40 -8.56 -21.21
C ASP A 104 -24.32 -9.05 -20.22
N ILE A 105 -24.01 -8.25 -19.20
CA ILE A 105 -22.97 -8.49 -18.18
C ILE A 105 -23.08 -9.86 -17.48
N ASN A 106 -24.24 -10.51 -17.51
CA ASN A 106 -24.44 -11.81 -16.86
C ASN A 106 -24.28 -13.00 -17.81
N LYS A 107 -24.43 -12.81 -19.13
CA LYS A 107 -24.56 -13.89 -20.10
C LYS A 107 -23.59 -13.82 -21.27
N GLY A 108 -23.17 -12.60 -21.68
CA GLY A 108 -22.26 -12.37 -22.80
C GLY A 108 -20.80 -12.76 -22.50
N HIS A 109 -19.86 -12.17 -23.19
CA HIS A 109 -18.43 -12.32 -22.87
C HIS A 109 -18.14 -11.94 -21.42
N VAL A 110 -17.09 -12.43 -20.84
CA VAL A 110 -16.68 -12.02 -19.48
C VAL A 110 -16.37 -10.52 -19.42
N GLY A 111 -15.88 -9.96 -20.53
CA GLY A 111 -15.56 -8.54 -20.65
C GLY A 111 -16.75 -7.63 -20.97
N ASP A 112 -17.95 -8.16 -21.20
CA ASP A 112 -19.13 -7.34 -21.54
C ASP A 112 -19.71 -6.70 -20.27
N LEU A 113 -19.54 -5.38 -20.15
CA LEU A 113 -20.05 -4.60 -19.02
C LEU A 113 -21.31 -3.79 -19.37
N GLY A 114 -21.73 -3.83 -20.64
CA GLY A 114 -22.88 -3.11 -21.16
C GLY A 114 -22.56 -1.64 -21.45
N ASN A 115 -23.51 -0.75 -21.11
CA ASN A 115 -23.41 0.66 -21.42
C ASN A 115 -23.13 1.52 -20.17
N ILE A 116 -22.36 2.57 -20.36
CA ILE A 116 -22.28 3.72 -19.46
C ILE A 116 -23.06 4.88 -20.07
N THR A 117 -23.55 5.80 -19.23
CA THR A 117 -24.34 6.95 -19.69
C THR A 117 -23.57 8.25 -19.46
N ALA A 118 -23.34 9.01 -20.53
CA ALA A 118 -22.82 10.36 -20.46
C ALA A 118 -23.97 11.37 -20.35
N ASP A 119 -23.82 12.32 -19.45
CA ASP A 119 -24.75 13.43 -19.27
C ASP A 119 -24.58 14.52 -20.38
N GLU A 120 -25.40 15.57 -20.32
CA GLU A 120 -25.32 16.68 -21.28
C GLU A 120 -23.97 17.43 -21.29
N SER A 121 -23.15 17.26 -20.24
CA SER A 121 -21.79 17.79 -20.19
C SER A 121 -20.75 16.86 -20.80
N GLY A 122 -21.16 15.70 -21.33
CA GLY A 122 -20.25 14.67 -21.83
C GLY A 122 -19.54 13.89 -20.72
N THR A 123 -20.12 13.85 -19.51
CA THR A 123 -19.51 13.16 -18.36
C THR A 123 -20.31 11.93 -17.98
N ALA A 124 -19.67 10.75 -18.03
CA ALA A 124 -20.21 9.50 -17.51
C ALA A 124 -19.63 9.19 -16.13
N LYS A 125 -20.49 9.09 -15.11
CA LYS A 125 -20.15 8.60 -13.76
C LYS A 125 -20.92 7.32 -13.49
N PHE A 126 -20.21 6.23 -13.23
CA PHE A 126 -20.85 4.92 -13.10
C PHE A 126 -20.28 4.07 -11.97
N THR A 127 -21.09 3.11 -11.57
CA THR A 127 -20.70 2.03 -10.66
C THR A 127 -21.30 0.73 -11.19
N ILE A 128 -20.46 -0.24 -11.52
CA ILE A 128 -20.84 -1.54 -12.08
C ILE A 128 -20.39 -2.63 -11.11
N GLU A 129 -21.27 -3.57 -10.80
CA GLU A 129 -20.95 -4.78 -10.05
C GLU A 129 -20.79 -5.95 -11.04
N ALA A 130 -19.57 -6.39 -11.27
CA ALA A 130 -19.24 -7.44 -12.22
C ALA A 130 -18.91 -8.75 -11.48
N LYS A 131 -19.75 -9.77 -11.70
CA LYS A 131 -19.66 -11.07 -10.99
C LYS A 131 -18.80 -12.09 -11.69
N ARG A 132 -18.43 -11.85 -12.95
CA ARG A 132 -17.76 -12.80 -13.83
C ARG A 132 -16.29 -12.48 -14.06
N ILE A 133 -15.81 -11.36 -13.55
CA ILE A 133 -14.39 -10.96 -13.61
C ILE A 133 -13.77 -10.99 -12.23
N ASP A 134 -12.48 -11.30 -12.19
CA ASP A 134 -11.66 -11.29 -10.99
C ASP A 134 -10.46 -10.37 -11.18
N LEU A 135 -9.94 -9.85 -10.07
CA LEU A 135 -8.65 -9.15 -10.05
C LEU A 135 -7.49 -10.12 -9.83
N ILE A 136 -7.77 -11.29 -9.23
CA ILE A 136 -6.81 -12.39 -9.00
C ILE A 136 -7.45 -13.71 -9.44
N GLY A 137 -6.68 -14.62 -10.02
CA GLY A 137 -7.15 -15.94 -10.44
C GLY A 137 -7.25 -16.10 -11.96
N GLU A 138 -7.91 -17.18 -12.40
CA GLU A 138 -7.97 -17.55 -13.82
C GLU A 138 -8.72 -16.54 -14.70
N ARG A 139 -9.69 -15.84 -14.13
CA ARG A 139 -10.49 -14.81 -14.81
C ARG A 139 -9.97 -13.38 -14.53
N SER A 140 -8.71 -13.27 -14.13
CA SER A 140 -8.10 -11.97 -13.82
C SER A 140 -8.10 -11.07 -15.05
N VAL A 141 -8.57 -9.83 -14.82
CA VAL A 141 -8.57 -8.76 -15.82
C VAL A 141 -7.35 -7.84 -15.71
N ILE A 142 -6.45 -8.11 -14.78
CA ILE A 142 -5.20 -7.35 -14.66
C ILE A 142 -4.33 -7.57 -15.89
N GLY A 143 -3.84 -6.47 -16.46
CA GLY A 143 -3.07 -6.47 -17.70
C GLY A 143 -3.92 -6.50 -18.97
N ARG A 144 -5.26 -6.52 -18.87
CA ARG A 144 -6.19 -6.34 -19.98
C ARG A 144 -6.55 -4.87 -20.16
N GLY A 145 -7.34 -4.53 -21.18
CA GLY A 145 -7.70 -3.15 -21.48
C GLY A 145 -9.18 -2.86 -21.26
N PHE A 146 -9.50 -1.70 -20.68
CA PHE A 146 -10.82 -1.10 -20.86
C PHE A 146 -10.88 -0.34 -22.19
N VAL A 147 -12.02 -0.46 -22.85
CA VAL A 147 -12.37 0.34 -24.02
C VAL A 147 -13.75 0.97 -23.81
N VAL A 148 -13.87 2.26 -24.08
CA VAL A 148 -15.15 2.95 -24.24
C VAL A 148 -15.40 3.18 -25.73
N HIS A 149 -16.64 2.89 -26.15
CA HIS A 149 -17.05 2.90 -27.55
C HIS A 149 -17.87 4.14 -27.91
N GLU A 150 -17.98 4.40 -29.21
CA GLU A 150 -18.72 5.53 -29.75
C GLU A 150 -20.23 5.37 -29.59
N ASP A 151 -20.76 4.18 -29.91
CA ASP A 151 -22.16 3.91 -29.97
C ASP A 151 -22.66 3.11 -28.76
N GLN A 152 -23.96 3.04 -28.64
CA GLN A 152 -24.65 2.19 -27.67
C GLN A 152 -24.43 0.72 -28.00
N ASP A 153 -24.01 -0.07 -27.01
CA ASP A 153 -24.03 -1.52 -27.06
C ASP A 153 -25.48 -2.04 -27.06
N ASP A 154 -25.84 -2.83 -28.07
CA ASP A 154 -27.18 -3.45 -28.22
C ASP A 154 -27.38 -4.70 -27.37
N LEU A 155 -26.35 -5.13 -26.63
CA LEU A 155 -26.36 -6.30 -25.73
C LEU A 155 -26.66 -7.62 -26.46
N GLY A 156 -26.21 -7.76 -27.71
CA GLY A 156 -26.44 -8.95 -28.55
C GLY A 156 -27.87 -9.05 -29.10
N LYS A 157 -28.63 -7.94 -29.10
CA LYS A 157 -30.07 -7.92 -29.51
C LYS A 157 -30.29 -7.25 -30.86
N GLY A 158 -29.26 -6.84 -31.58
CA GLY A 158 -29.34 -6.18 -32.87
C GLY A 158 -29.83 -7.08 -34.01
N GLY A 159 -29.72 -8.40 -33.83
CA GLY A 159 -30.26 -9.38 -34.80
C GLY A 159 -29.35 -9.67 -35.98
N ASP A 160 -28.09 -9.21 -35.96
CA ASP A 160 -27.07 -9.45 -36.96
C ASP A 160 -25.81 -10.08 -36.34
N ALA A 161 -24.86 -10.50 -37.19
CA ALA A 161 -23.68 -11.21 -36.75
C ALA A 161 -22.68 -10.31 -35.97
N GLU A 162 -22.68 -9.00 -36.21
CA GLU A 162 -21.81 -8.07 -35.50
C GLU A 162 -22.33 -7.78 -34.11
N SER A 163 -23.68 -7.74 -33.94
CA SER A 163 -24.32 -7.67 -32.62
C SER A 163 -23.86 -8.79 -31.69
N LEU A 164 -23.75 -10.02 -32.22
CA LEU A 164 -23.28 -11.19 -31.45
C LEU A 164 -21.77 -11.22 -31.19
N LYS A 165 -21.00 -10.30 -31.75
CA LYS A 165 -19.56 -10.19 -31.55
C LYS A 165 -19.17 -8.98 -30.70
N THR A 166 -19.80 -7.83 -30.95
CA THR A 166 -19.36 -6.53 -30.43
C THR A 166 -20.48 -5.69 -29.85
N GLY A 167 -21.76 -6.13 -29.98
CA GLY A 167 -22.91 -5.36 -29.59
C GLY A 167 -23.15 -4.13 -30.45
N ASN A 168 -22.60 -4.08 -31.68
CA ASN A 168 -22.70 -2.92 -32.58
C ASN A 168 -22.26 -1.60 -31.93
N ALA A 169 -21.32 -1.65 -30.97
CA ALA A 169 -20.95 -0.52 -30.14
C ALA A 169 -20.09 0.55 -30.85
N GLY A 170 -19.81 0.39 -32.14
CA GLY A 170 -19.10 1.38 -32.93
C GLY A 170 -17.59 1.45 -32.66
N GLU A 171 -16.99 2.61 -32.96
CA GLU A 171 -15.55 2.83 -32.84
C GLU A 171 -15.07 2.89 -31.39
N ARG A 172 -13.75 2.71 -31.22
CA ARG A 172 -13.08 2.75 -29.90
C ARG A 172 -12.61 4.17 -29.61
N LEU A 173 -13.33 4.90 -28.77
CA LEU A 173 -13.04 6.31 -28.48
C LEU A 173 -11.83 6.50 -27.57
N ALA A 174 -11.71 5.67 -26.55
CA ALA A 174 -10.59 5.72 -25.63
C ALA A 174 -10.36 4.37 -24.96
N CYS A 175 -9.13 4.13 -24.54
CA CYS A 175 -8.75 2.90 -23.87
C CYS A 175 -7.61 3.10 -22.88
N GLY A 176 -7.42 2.09 -22.01
CA GLY A 176 -6.32 2.06 -21.06
C GLY A 176 -6.14 0.70 -20.45
N VAL A 177 -4.97 0.44 -19.89
CA VAL A 177 -4.61 -0.86 -19.31
C VAL A 177 -5.05 -0.93 -17.86
N ILE A 178 -5.64 -2.06 -17.47
CA ILE A 178 -6.00 -2.36 -16.07
C ILE A 178 -4.74 -2.79 -15.34
N THR A 179 -4.31 -2.02 -14.35
CA THR A 179 -3.13 -2.29 -13.55
C THR A 179 -3.52 -2.49 -12.08
N LEU A 180 -2.87 -3.42 -11.39
CA LEU A 180 -3.03 -3.51 -9.95
C LEU A 180 -2.66 -2.16 -9.33
N ARG A 181 -3.55 -1.65 -8.53
CA ARG A 181 -3.22 -0.58 -7.61
C ARG A 181 -2.63 -1.25 -6.38
N GLU A 182 -1.33 -1.16 -6.19
CA GLU A 182 -0.76 -1.45 -4.88
C GLU A 182 -1.54 -0.61 -3.87
N ASN A 183 -1.92 -1.20 -2.73
CA ASN A 183 -2.80 -0.56 -1.74
C ASN A 183 -2.26 0.78 -1.25
N VAL A 184 -2.37 1.80 -2.09
CA VAL A 184 -2.29 3.21 -1.72
C VAL A 184 -3.73 3.67 -1.53
N GLN A 185 -4.17 3.68 -0.29
CA GLN A 185 -5.45 4.28 0.06
C GLN A 185 -5.28 5.79 0.02
N GLU A 186 -5.53 6.38 -1.13
CA GLU A 186 -5.68 7.83 -1.26
C GLU A 186 -7.14 8.19 -1.50
N SER A 187 -7.61 9.11 -0.66
CA SER A 187 -8.88 9.79 -0.82
C SER A 187 -8.81 10.74 -2.01
N VAL A 188 -9.64 10.52 -3.03
CA VAL A 188 -9.82 11.46 -4.14
C VAL A 188 -10.79 12.55 -3.69
N THR A 189 -10.29 13.75 -3.49
CA THR A 189 -11.11 14.97 -3.45
C THR A 189 -11.11 15.60 -4.85
N PRO A 190 -12.29 15.99 -5.42
CA PRO A 190 -12.33 16.63 -6.74
C PRO A 190 -11.83 18.06 -6.63
N GLY A 191 -10.75 18.38 -7.33
CA GLY A 191 -10.44 19.78 -7.59
C GLY A 191 -9.02 20.28 -7.40
N SER A 192 -7.97 19.49 -7.58
CA SER A 192 -6.65 20.08 -7.81
C SER A 192 -5.84 19.30 -8.84
N ARG A 193 -5.54 19.96 -9.97
CA ARG A 193 -4.41 19.59 -10.82
C ARG A 193 -3.12 19.81 -10.02
N ARG A 194 -2.76 18.85 -9.19
CA ARG A 194 -1.37 18.63 -8.83
C ARG A 194 -0.94 17.38 -9.55
N THR A 195 0.11 17.48 -10.34
CA THR A 195 1.00 16.35 -10.58
C THR A 195 1.26 15.75 -9.21
N LEU A 196 0.55 14.67 -8.89
CA LEU A 196 0.80 13.87 -7.70
C LEU A 196 2.22 13.35 -7.86
N LYS A 197 3.19 14.05 -7.29
CA LYS A 197 4.29 13.31 -6.66
C LYS A 197 3.55 12.36 -5.74
N GLU A 198 3.59 11.08 -6.04
CA GLU A 198 3.18 10.03 -5.12
C GLU A 198 3.62 10.49 -3.74
N ALA A 199 2.68 10.55 -2.80
CA ALA A 199 3.03 10.73 -1.41
C ALA A 199 3.93 9.56 -1.11
N ALA A 200 5.23 9.82 -1.09
CA ALA A 200 6.25 8.78 -1.20
C ALA A 200 6.03 7.83 -0.04
N ARG A 201 5.66 6.60 -0.34
CA ARG A 201 5.80 5.49 0.59
C ARG A 201 7.19 5.63 1.16
N ILE A 202 7.33 5.64 2.49
CA ILE A 202 8.67 5.62 3.08
C ILE A 202 9.35 4.37 2.56
N GLN A 203 10.33 4.53 1.68
CA GLN A 203 11.00 3.44 0.99
C GLN A 203 12.19 2.93 1.82
N HIS A 204 12.55 1.67 1.68
CA HIS A 204 13.80 1.18 2.21
C HIS A 204 14.98 1.86 1.48
N ALA A 205 16.10 2.00 2.15
CA ALA A 205 17.28 2.70 1.60
C ALA A 205 17.73 2.11 0.24
N GLU A 206 17.68 0.80 0.10
CA GLU A 206 18.04 0.08 -1.12
C GLU A 206 16.98 0.20 -2.22
N ASP A 207 15.69 0.24 -1.85
CA ASP A 207 14.59 0.24 -2.81
C ASP A 207 14.50 1.54 -3.60
N ILE A 208 14.94 2.66 -3.00
CA ILE A 208 14.95 3.97 -3.65
C ILE A 208 15.64 3.92 -5.01
N VAL A 209 16.64 3.06 -5.16
CA VAL A 209 17.40 2.89 -6.40
C VAL A 209 16.52 2.43 -7.56
N PHE A 210 15.53 1.56 -7.31
CA PHE A 210 14.66 1.03 -8.36
C PHE A 210 13.75 2.06 -9.02
N TRP A 211 13.44 3.16 -8.30
CA TRP A 211 12.56 4.23 -8.80
C TRP A 211 13.31 5.51 -9.17
N GLU A 212 14.42 5.81 -8.48
CA GLU A 212 15.17 7.05 -8.67
C GLU A 212 16.54 6.85 -9.34
N GLY A 213 16.91 5.60 -9.69
CA GLY A 213 18.16 5.28 -10.35
C GLY A 213 19.40 5.71 -9.56
N SER A 214 20.38 6.27 -10.27
CA SER A 214 21.64 6.73 -9.65
C SER A 214 21.44 7.89 -8.67
N LYS A 215 20.40 8.71 -8.84
CA LYS A 215 20.03 9.75 -7.87
C LYS A 215 19.59 9.14 -6.56
N GLY A 216 18.74 8.11 -6.60
CA GLY A 216 18.29 7.37 -5.42
C GLY A 216 19.44 6.67 -4.70
N ALA A 217 20.35 6.04 -5.45
CA ALA A 217 21.56 5.45 -4.93
C ALA A 217 22.44 6.48 -4.19
N THR A 218 22.62 7.66 -4.78
CA THR A 218 23.39 8.76 -4.16
C THR A 218 22.70 9.26 -2.90
N ARG A 219 21.38 9.40 -2.89
CA ARG A 219 20.60 9.80 -1.72
C ARG A 219 20.74 8.80 -0.57
N ALA A 220 20.58 7.51 -0.85
CA ALA A 220 20.77 6.45 0.15
C ALA A 220 22.19 6.43 0.73
N LEU A 221 23.20 6.53 -0.15
CA LEU A 221 24.61 6.58 0.25
C LEU A 221 24.92 7.77 1.15
N GLN A 222 24.48 8.97 0.79
CA GLN A 222 24.70 10.18 1.58
C GLN A 222 23.99 10.10 2.94
N SER A 223 22.77 9.58 2.95
CA SER A 223 21.98 9.40 4.16
C SER A 223 22.69 8.48 5.15
N LEU A 224 23.19 7.34 4.68
CA LEU A 224 23.98 6.41 5.53
C LEU A 224 25.30 7.03 6.01
N ARG A 225 26.00 7.77 5.15
CA ARG A 225 27.26 8.44 5.54
C ARG A 225 27.09 9.49 6.64
N ASN A 226 25.98 10.20 6.62
CA ASN A 226 25.75 11.28 7.56
C ASN A 226 25.38 10.79 8.97
N LEU A 227 25.13 9.50 9.16
CA LEU A 227 24.67 8.97 10.44
C LEU A 227 25.68 9.18 11.58
N ASP A 228 26.98 9.06 11.33
CA ASP A 228 28.02 9.31 12.32
C ASP A 228 28.44 10.80 12.42
N GLN A 229 27.96 11.64 11.49
CA GLN A 229 28.21 13.09 11.47
C GLN A 229 27.05 13.90 12.07
N GLY A 230 26.27 13.30 12.96
CA GLY A 230 25.11 13.93 13.61
C GLY A 230 23.77 13.53 13.02
N GLY A 231 23.72 12.87 11.85
CA GLY A 231 22.50 12.39 11.22
C GLY A 231 21.76 11.32 12.02
N HIS A 232 22.44 10.63 12.96
CA HIS A 232 21.79 9.67 13.87
C HIS A 232 20.69 10.31 14.71
N LYS A 233 20.73 11.61 14.99
CA LYS A 233 19.66 12.34 15.69
C LYS A 233 18.36 12.42 14.89
N GLN A 234 18.41 12.09 13.61
CA GLN A 234 17.24 12.02 12.70
C GLN A 234 16.75 10.58 12.53
N VAL A 235 17.44 9.59 13.14
CA VAL A 235 17.03 8.19 13.14
C VAL A 235 16.11 7.94 14.32
N THR A 236 14.89 7.52 14.06
CA THR A 236 13.88 7.24 15.07
C THR A 236 13.44 5.78 15.02
N ILE A 237 13.08 5.22 16.17
CA ILE A 237 12.45 3.90 16.24
C ILE A 237 11.20 3.89 15.37
N LYS A 238 11.06 2.87 14.55
CA LYS A 238 9.81 2.58 13.83
C LYS A 238 8.88 1.80 14.75
N TRP A 239 7.89 2.49 15.31
CA TRP A 239 6.90 1.85 16.16
C TRP A 239 5.94 0.96 15.35
N ASP A 240 5.71 -0.25 15.83
CA ASP A 240 4.77 -1.23 15.25
C ASP A 240 3.41 -1.12 15.94
N GLY A 241 2.69 -0.04 15.70
CA GLY A 241 1.38 0.20 16.30
C GLY A 241 0.23 -0.44 15.52
N SER A 242 -0.86 -0.76 16.21
CA SER A 242 -2.11 -1.26 15.61
C SER A 242 -3.29 -1.05 16.54
N PRO A 243 -4.47 -0.65 16.03
CA PRO A 243 -4.78 -0.29 14.63
C PRO A 243 -4.25 1.09 14.24
N ALA A 244 -4.18 1.33 12.92
CA ALA A 244 -4.02 2.68 12.42
C ALA A 244 -5.30 3.48 12.70
N ILE A 245 -5.17 4.62 13.37
CA ILE A 245 -6.28 5.49 13.75
C ILE A 245 -6.15 6.86 13.10
N ILE A 246 -7.30 7.49 12.87
CA ILE A 246 -7.41 8.87 12.43
C ILE A 246 -8.38 9.58 13.38
N PHE A 247 -7.95 10.68 13.96
CA PHE A 247 -8.77 11.44 14.89
C PHE A 247 -8.50 12.95 14.78
N GLY A 248 -9.45 13.75 15.21
CA GLY A 248 -9.35 15.21 15.14
C GLY A 248 -10.70 15.88 15.06
N ARG A 249 -10.74 17.14 14.62
CA ARG A 249 -11.98 17.88 14.49
C ARG A 249 -12.19 18.35 13.06
N ASN A 250 -13.43 18.20 12.58
CA ASN A 250 -13.84 18.72 11.28
C ASN A 250 -14.02 20.26 11.32
N ALA A 251 -14.32 20.87 10.18
CA ALA A 251 -14.55 22.31 10.08
C ALA A 251 -15.72 22.82 10.93
N GLY A 252 -16.65 21.94 11.33
CA GLY A 252 -17.75 22.26 12.27
C GLY A 252 -17.37 22.12 13.73
N GLY A 253 -16.12 21.77 14.06
CA GLY A 253 -15.63 21.56 15.42
C GLY A 253 -16.02 20.21 16.03
N GLU A 254 -16.72 19.33 15.28
CA GLU A 254 -17.09 18.00 15.76
C GLU A 254 -15.86 17.08 15.80
N PHE A 255 -15.69 16.39 16.92
CA PHE A 255 -14.60 15.41 17.06
C PHE A 255 -14.95 14.09 16.36
N ILE A 256 -13.97 13.51 15.70
CA ILE A 256 -14.06 12.24 14.97
C ILE A 256 -12.88 11.39 15.39
N LEU A 257 -13.14 10.12 15.71
CA LEU A 257 -12.13 9.07 15.87
C LEU A 257 -12.55 7.88 15.04
N THR A 258 -11.67 7.40 14.18
CA THR A 258 -11.95 6.26 13.30
C THR A 258 -10.66 5.51 12.97
N ASP A 259 -10.77 4.34 12.34
CA ASP A 259 -9.65 3.71 11.67
C ASP A 259 -9.54 4.16 10.19
N LYS A 260 -8.47 3.76 9.54
CA LYS A 260 -8.20 4.08 8.14
C LYS A 260 -9.38 3.70 7.21
N SER A 261 -10.01 2.55 7.43
CA SER A 261 -11.13 2.08 6.60
C SER A 261 -12.39 2.92 6.80
N GLY A 262 -12.70 3.29 8.04
CA GLY A 262 -13.82 4.18 8.35
C GLY A 262 -13.65 5.58 7.78
N PHE A 263 -12.44 6.10 7.84
CA PHE A 263 -12.08 7.39 7.26
C PHE A 263 -12.23 7.38 5.74
N THR A 264 -11.72 6.35 5.06
CA THR A 264 -11.84 6.22 3.60
C THR A 264 -13.30 6.15 3.14
N ALA A 265 -14.17 5.48 3.92
CA ALA A 265 -15.58 5.33 3.57
C ALA A 265 -16.39 6.63 3.73
N LYS A 266 -16.03 7.54 4.62
CA LYS A 266 -16.81 8.72 5.01
C LYS A 266 -16.03 10.03 4.98
N GLY A 267 -14.70 9.97 4.84
CA GLY A 267 -13.85 11.15 4.91
C GLY A 267 -13.90 11.83 6.27
N TYR A 268 -13.66 13.12 6.28
CA TYR A 268 -13.64 13.95 7.48
C TYR A 268 -15.00 14.17 8.15
N ASP A 269 -16.09 13.83 7.46
CA ASP A 269 -17.46 13.83 7.98
C ASP A 269 -17.92 12.44 8.41
N GLY A 270 -16.99 11.60 8.82
CA GLY A 270 -17.21 10.21 9.19
C GLY A 270 -18.30 9.99 10.23
N ARG A 271 -18.78 8.74 10.29
CA ARG A 271 -19.86 8.30 11.21
C ARG A 271 -19.42 8.11 12.65
N SER A 272 -18.21 8.45 13.01
CA SER A 272 -17.63 8.15 14.31
C SER A 272 -17.50 9.44 15.15
N LYS A 273 -18.64 10.14 15.32
CA LYS A 273 -18.74 11.40 16.08
C LYS A 273 -19.07 11.18 17.57
N SER A 274 -19.19 9.92 17.98
CA SER A 274 -19.39 9.52 19.36
C SER A 274 -18.82 8.13 19.61
N ALA A 275 -18.51 7.83 20.86
CA ALA A 275 -18.05 6.51 21.29
C ALA A 275 -18.99 5.37 20.83
N LYS A 276 -20.31 5.62 20.90
CA LYS A 276 -21.33 4.66 20.46
C LYS A 276 -21.32 4.46 18.94
N GLU A 277 -21.19 5.53 18.17
CA GLU A 277 -21.12 5.42 16.69
C GLU A 277 -19.86 4.69 16.25
N LEU A 278 -18.72 4.95 16.89
CA LEU A 278 -17.48 4.27 16.64
C LEU A 278 -17.61 2.75 16.87
N GLU A 279 -18.15 2.33 18.02
CA GLU A 279 -18.43 0.94 18.33
C GLU A 279 -19.35 0.29 17.28
N GLN A 280 -20.46 0.95 16.94
CA GLN A 280 -21.41 0.45 15.97
C GLN A 280 -20.81 0.38 14.56
N MET A 281 -19.95 1.31 14.19
CA MET A 281 -19.24 1.26 12.91
C MET A 281 -18.42 -0.02 12.77
N PHE A 282 -17.66 -0.39 13.79
CA PHE A 282 -16.88 -1.64 13.77
C PHE A 282 -17.76 -2.89 13.76
N LEU A 283 -18.78 -2.93 14.60
CA LEU A 283 -19.67 -4.09 14.70
C LEU A 283 -20.53 -4.33 13.45
N ASN A 284 -20.86 -3.27 12.70
CA ASN A 284 -21.69 -3.37 11.50
C ASN A 284 -20.90 -3.71 10.21
N ARG A 285 -19.58 -3.76 10.27
CA ARG A 285 -18.76 -4.20 9.13
C ARG A 285 -19.06 -5.67 8.79
N SER A 286 -18.73 -6.04 7.56
CA SER A 286 -18.98 -7.39 7.04
C SER A 286 -20.46 -7.83 7.17
N GLY A 287 -21.40 -6.88 6.93
CA GLY A 287 -22.82 -7.16 7.04
C GLY A 287 -23.30 -7.50 8.46
N GLY A 288 -22.57 -7.02 9.48
CA GLY A 288 -22.89 -7.27 10.90
C GLY A 288 -22.29 -8.56 11.49
N LYS A 289 -21.60 -9.38 10.70
CA LYS A 289 -20.96 -10.63 11.18
C LYS A 289 -19.94 -10.39 12.30
N ASN A 290 -19.37 -9.19 12.40
CA ASN A 290 -18.44 -8.84 13.47
C ASN A 290 -19.07 -8.88 14.87
N ARG A 291 -20.40 -8.77 14.97
CA ARG A 291 -21.14 -8.90 16.26
C ARG A 291 -21.05 -10.30 16.86
N GLU A 292 -20.83 -11.30 16.04
CA GLU A 292 -20.72 -12.71 16.43
C GLU A 292 -19.27 -13.13 16.75
N ASN A 293 -18.29 -12.26 16.43
CA ASN A 293 -16.88 -12.51 16.68
C ASN A 293 -16.45 -11.84 18.00
N PRO A 294 -16.15 -12.63 19.07
CA PRO A 294 -15.77 -12.08 20.37
C PRO A 294 -14.54 -11.16 20.33
N GLY A 295 -13.58 -11.44 19.45
CA GLY A 295 -12.40 -10.62 19.26
C GLY A 295 -12.75 -9.23 18.70
N TYR A 296 -13.66 -9.17 17.73
CA TYR A 296 -14.15 -7.89 17.18
C TYR A 296 -15.02 -7.10 18.16
N VAL A 297 -15.85 -7.80 18.94
CA VAL A 297 -16.66 -7.16 19.99
C VAL A 297 -15.75 -6.53 21.04
N LYS A 298 -14.71 -7.25 21.49
CA LYS A 298 -13.70 -6.70 22.40
C LYS A 298 -12.96 -5.52 21.79
N PHE A 299 -12.54 -5.64 20.55
CA PHE A 299 -11.85 -4.56 19.83
C PHE A 299 -12.75 -3.30 19.71
N ALA A 300 -14.00 -3.45 19.28
CA ALA A 300 -14.95 -2.34 19.18
C ALA A 300 -15.20 -1.69 20.55
N GLY A 301 -15.29 -2.48 21.60
CA GLY A 301 -15.38 -2.00 22.99
C GLY A 301 -14.15 -1.22 23.44
N ASN A 302 -12.95 -1.68 23.10
CA ASN A 302 -11.71 -0.97 23.38
C ASN A 302 -11.63 0.36 22.63
N MET A 303 -11.99 0.39 21.35
CA MET A 303 -12.04 1.63 20.57
C MET A 303 -13.06 2.62 21.12
N LYS A 304 -14.22 2.15 21.56
CA LYS A 304 -15.23 2.95 22.25
C LYS A 304 -14.66 3.57 23.55
N ALA A 305 -13.93 2.78 24.34
CA ALA A 305 -13.40 3.21 25.64
C ALA A 305 -12.39 4.35 25.53
N ILE A 306 -11.63 4.42 24.42
CA ILE A 306 -10.63 5.47 24.22
C ILE A 306 -11.21 6.74 23.56
N PHE A 307 -12.42 6.71 22.99
CA PHE A 307 -12.99 7.83 22.24
C PHE A 307 -12.98 9.13 23.04
N ASP A 308 -13.54 9.10 24.25
CA ASP A 308 -13.68 10.29 25.11
C ASP A 308 -12.31 10.82 25.56
N GLU A 309 -11.30 9.94 25.68
CA GLU A 309 -9.94 10.35 26.05
C GLU A 309 -9.30 11.16 24.91
N TYR A 310 -9.42 10.68 23.66
CA TYR A 310 -8.92 11.40 22.49
C TYR A 310 -9.67 12.69 22.20
N GLU A 311 -11.00 12.72 22.43
CA GLU A 311 -11.80 13.93 22.29
C GLU A 311 -11.36 15.01 23.27
N ARG A 312 -11.12 14.63 24.55
CA ARG A 312 -10.62 15.56 25.58
C ARG A 312 -9.20 16.03 25.33
N ALA A 313 -8.35 15.15 24.78
CA ALA A 313 -6.97 15.48 24.50
C ALA A 313 -6.81 16.40 23.29
N THR A 314 -7.72 16.37 22.33
CA THR A 314 -7.68 17.20 21.13
C THR A 314 -8.28 18.59 21.43
N PRO A 315 -7.53 19.70 21.26
CA PRO A 315 -8.03 21.05 21.54
C PRO A 315 -9.35 21.34 20.83
N LYS A 316 -10.23 22.11 21.49
CA LYS A 316 -11.57 22.42 20.93
C LYS A 316 -11.52 23.34 19.73
N ASP A 317 -10.51 24.17 19.64
CA ASP A 317 -10.26 25.14 18.56
C ASP A 317 -9.38 24.57 17.45
N TYR A 318 -8.89 23.33 17.59
CA TYR A 318 -8.14 22.66 16.54
C TYR A 318 -9.08 22.22 15.42
N VAL A 319 -8.69 22.51 14.17
CA VAL A 319 -9.37 22.00 12.97
C VAL A 319 -8.36 21.26 12.12
N GLY A 320 -8.62 19.99 11.88
CA GLY A 320 -7.73 19.08 11.18
C GLY A 320 -7.73 17.69 11.81
N PHE A 321 -6.88 16.82 11.31
CA PHE A 321 -6.82 15.44 11.77
C PHE A 321 -5.38 14.97 11.98
N PHE A 322 -5.23 13.97 12.84
CA PHE A 322 -3.99 13.26 13.10
C PHE A 322 -4.14 11.82 12.60
N LYS A 323 -3.11 11.33 11.90
CA LYS A 323 -3.00 9.93 11.48
C LYS A 323 -1.87 9.28 12.26
N GLY A 324 -2.15 8.17 12.89
CA GLY A 324 -1.16 7.44 13.68
C GLY A 324 -1.56 6.01 13.95
N ASP A 325 -0.70 5.31 14.66
CA ASP A 325 -0.90 3.93 15.05
C ASP A 325 -1.03 3.82 16.57
N LEU A 326 -2.06 3.11 17.03
CA LEU A 326 -2.30 2.91 18.45
C LEU A 326 -1.27 1.94 19.03
N LEU A 327 -0.69 2.29 20.18
CA LEU A 327 0.29 1.45 20.86
C LEU A 327 -0.35 0.63 22.00
N TYR A 328 -1.28 1.20 22.73
CA TYR A 328 -2.03 0.50 23.77
C TYR A 328 -3.36 1.19 24.06
N PHE A 329 -4.37 0.40 24.42
CA PHE A 329 -5.72 0.86 24.78
C PHE A 329 -5.85 1.24 26.24
N THR A 330 -5.02 0.66 27.10
CA THR A 330 -4.97 0.90 28.55
C THR A 330 -3.53 0.89 28.98
N THR A 331 -3.21 1.63 30.07
CA THR A 331 -1.85 1.64 30.64
C THR A 331 -1.29 0.21 30.68
N PRO A 332 -0.13 -0.04 30.08
CA PRO A 332 0.45 -1.37 30.02
C PRO A 332 0.79 -1.93 31.40
N PRO A 333 0.75 -3.25 31.59
CA PRO A 333 1.18 -3.87 32.82
C PRO A 333 2.69 -3.73 33.05
N VAL A 334 3.10 -3.69 34.31
CA VAL A 334 4.51 -3.68 34.71
C VAL A 334 4.99 -5.13 34.89
N LYS A 335 6.09 -5.49 34.21
CA LYS A 335 6.83 -6.75 34.37
C LYS A 335 8.32 -6.43 34.50
N GLU A 336 8.98 -7.00 35.49
CA GLU A 336 10.43 -6.83 35.68
C GLU A 336 10.90 -5.36 35.59
N ASN A 337 10.17 -4.47 36.28
CA ASN A 337 10.41 -3.01 36.27
C ASN A 337 10.19 -2.32 34.91
N ASN A 338 9.51 -2.96 33.95
CA ASN A 338 9.20 -2.38 32.65
C ASN A 338 7.70 -2.36 32.41
N TYR A 339 7.18 -1.30 31.75
CA TYR A 339 5.91 -1.38 31.06
C TYR A 339 6.05 -2.23 29.81
N VAL A 340 5.26 -3.32 29.73
CA VAL A 340 5.33 -4.28 28.62
C VAL A 340 4.04 -4.24 27.81
N PHE A 341 4.15 -4.01 26.50
CA PHE A 341 3.02 -3.99 25.59
C PHE A 341 3.40 -4.49 24.20
N LYS A 342 2.44 -5.06 23.52
CA LYS A 342 2.59 -5.64 22.18
C LYS A 342 1.42 -5.20 21.30
N PRO A 343 1.53 -4.05 20.62
CA PRO A 343 0.44 -3.52 19.80
C PRO A 343 0.17 -4.35 18.55
N ASN A 344 1.21 -4.93 17.94
CA ASN A 344 1.14 -5.78 16.77
C ASN A 344 2.15 -6.94 16.89
N ILE A 345 3.24 -6.95 16.13
CA ILE A 345 4.23 -8.04 16.13
C ILE A 345 5.32 -7.79 17.19
N VAL A 346 5.76 -6.54 17.30
CA VAL A 346 6.82 -6.15 18.23
C VAL A 346 6.30 -6.01 19.65
N GLU A 347 6.97 -6.66 20.60
CA GLU A 347 6.79 -6.43 22.04
C GLU A 347 7.79 -5.36 22.50
N TYR A 348 7.27 -4.35 23.17
CA TYR A 348 8.04 -3.25 23.74
C TYR A 348 8.12 -3.38 25.26
N ALA A 349 9.33 -3.16 25.81
CA ALA A 349 9.55 -3.06 27.25
C ALA A 349 10.25 -1.72 27.54
N VAL A 350 9.60 -0.89 28.39
CA VAL A 350 10.06 0.45 28.73
C VAL A 350 10.25 0.57 30.24
N ASP A 351 11.47 0.89 30.70
CA ASP A 351 11.77 1.07 32.12
C ASP A 351 10.82 2.10 32.76
N VAL A 352 10.15 1.70 33.84
CA VAL A 352 9.18 2.56 34.56
C VAL A 352 9.79 3.86 35.10
N ASN A 353 11.11 3.88 35.36
CA ASN A 353 11.84 5.03 35.88
C ASN A 353 12.33 5.98 34.78
N SER A 354 12.33 5.53 33.53
CA SER A 354 12.67 6.41 32.40
C SER A 354 11.64 7.52 32.23
N ASP A 355 12.00 8.57 31.52
CA ASP A 355 11.07 9.69 31.25
C ASP A 355 9.87 9.24 30.41
N LEU A 356 10.09 8.30 29.47
CA LEU A 356 9.00 7.69 28.71
C LEU A 356 8.14 6.78 29.60
N GLY A 357 8.76 5.95 30.46
CA GLY A 357 8.04 5.09 31.39
C GLY A 357 7.14 5.88 32.34
N LYS A 358 7.62 7.00 32.89
CA LYS A 358 6.80 7.91 33.71
C LYS A 358 5.59 8.44 32.94
N LYS A 359 5.75 8.81 31.65
CA LYS A 359 4.66 9.27 30.79
C LYS A 359 3.67 8.14 30.48
N ILE A 360 4.16 6.93 30.22
CA ILE A 360 3.31 5.73 30.03
C ILE A 360 2.47 5.49 31.29
N GLY A 361 3.10 5.51 32.48
CA GLY A 361 2.39 5.30 33.75
C GLY A 361 1.35 6.36 34.07
N ALA A 362 1.51 7.57 33.55
CA ALA A 362 0.55 8.68 33.73
C ALA A 362 -0.57 8.69 32.68
N SER A 363 -0.47 7.90 31.61
CA SER A 363 -1.42 7.87 30.51
C SER A 363 -2.35 6.68 30.56
N LYS A 364 -3.53 6.80 29.96
CA LYS A 364 -4.49 5.72 29.79
C LYS A 364 -4.34 4.99 28.48
N THR A 365 -3.94 5.71 27.43
CA THR A 365 -3.75 5.18 26.08
C THR A 365 -2.54 5.83 25.43
N GLY A 366 -1.93 5.15 24.45
CA GLY A 366 -0.74 5.65 23.76
C GLY A 366 -0.85 5.50 22.24
N VAL A 367 -0.34 6.49 21.53
CA VAL A 367 -0.34 6.56 20.07
C VAL A 367 0.97 7.14 19.54
N VAL A 368 1.44 6.61 18.42
CA VAL A 368 2.45 7.29 17.60
C VAL A 368 1.73 8.00 16.45
N ILE A 369 2.02 9.29 16.26
CA ILE A 369 1.43 10.09 15.18
C ILE A 369 2.45 10.27 14.07
N HIS A 370 2.07 9.84 12.86
CA HIS A 370 2.90 9.93 11.67
C HIS A 370 2.65 11.19 10.85
N ARG A 371 1.39 11.64 10.81
CA ARG A 371 0.96 12.78 9.99
C ARG A 371 -0.09 13.62 10.70
N GLN A 372 0.03 14.92 10.51
CA GLN A 372 -1.01 15.90 10.79
C GLN A 372 -1.65 16.29 9.46
N VAL A 373 -2.97 16.28 9.39
CA VAL A 373 -3.75 16.58 8.18
C VAL A 373 -4.46 17.91 8.39
N GLN A 374 -4.10 18.89 7.59
CA GLN A 374 -4.70 20.21 7.60
C GLN A 374 -6.12 20.20 6.98
N PRO A 375 -6.96 21.24 7.23
CA PRO A 375 -8.31 21.31 6.64
C PRO A 375 -8.34 21.25 5.11
N ASP A 376 -7.29 21.67 4.44
CA ASP A 376 -7.13 21.60 2.97
C ASP A 376 -6.68 20.22 2.47
N GLY A 377 -6.50 19.25 3.37
CA GLY A 377 -6.02 17.91 3.07
C GLY A 377 -4.50 17.77 2.98
N THR A 378 -3.74 18.85 3.21
CA THR A 378 -2.27 18.80 3.24
C THR A 378 -1.79 17.97 4.42
N GLU A 379 -0.90 17.00 4.18
CA GLU A 379 -0.31 16.15 5.19
C GLU A 379 1.13 16.58 5.51
N THR A 380 1.39 16.82 6.79
CA THR A 380 2.73 17.15 7.30
C THR A 380 3.10 16.23 8.47
N PRO A 381 4.38 16.01 8.77
CA PRO A 381 4.79 15.41 10.03
C PRO A 381 4.22 16.21 11.21
N LEU A 382 3.94 15.56 12.34
CA LEU A 382 3.53 16.25 13.56
C LEU A 382 4.65 17.19 14.01
N GLN A 383 4.36 18.48 14.06
CA GLN A 383 5.35 19.50 14.39
C GLN A 383 5.53 19.65 15.91
N ASP A 384 4.44 19.61 16.65
CA ASP A 384 4.42 19.79 18.10
C ASP A 384 3.54 18.74 18.79
N PRO A 385 4.15 17.76 19.48
CA PRO A 385 3.40 16.82 20.30
C PRO A 385 2.68 17.47 21.49
N GLY A 386 3.09 18.68 21.89
CA GLY A 386 2.49 19.46 22.98
C GLY A 386 1.13 20.09 22.65
N ILE A 387 0.65 19.94 21.40
CA ILE A 387 -0.69 20.40 21.00
C ILE A 387 -1.81 19.71 21.81
N PHE A 388 -1.57 18.50 22.33
CA PHE A 388 -2.56 17.75 23.08
C PHE A 388 -2.65 18.24 24.53
N VAL A 389 -3.87 18.49 24.99
CA VAL A 389 -4.13 19.17 26.28
C VAL A 389 -4.39 18.21 27.45
N SER A 390 -4.30 16.89 27.23
CA SER A 390 -4.53 15.88 28.27
C SER A 390 -3.41 14.84 28.29
N ASN A 391 -2.92 14.53 29.50
CA ASN A 391 -1.94 13.44 29.70
C ASN A 391 -2.57 12.04 29.60
N ASP A 392 -3.89 11.93 29.53
CA ASP A 392 -4.58 10.64 29.38
C ASP A 392 -4.22 9.95 28.05
N VAL A 393 -3.91 10.72 27.01
CA VAL A 393 -3.42 10.24 25.72
C VAL A 393 -1.93 10.57 25.60
N LEU A 394 -1.08 9.56 25.65
CA LEU A 394 0.34 9.72 25.37
C LEU A 394 0.57 9.73 23.87
N VAL A 395 0.95 10.86 23.31
CA VAL A 395 1.59 10.92 22.01
C VAL A 395 3.06 10.60 22.22
N VAL A 396 3.47 9.42 21.75
CA VAL A 396 4.84 8.95 21.95
C VAL A 396 5.80 9.80 21.11
N PRO A 397 6.79 10.44 21.74
CA PRO A 397 7.76 11.23 20.99
C PRO A 397 8.64 10.34 20.12
N PRO A 398 9.25 10.89 19.06
CA PRO A 398 10.30 10.20 18.34
C PRO A 398 11.43 9.79 19.30
N ILE A 399 11.82 8.51 19.26
CA ILE A 399 12.96 8.02 20.03
C ILE A 399 14.12 7.89 19.07
N THR A 400 15.13 8.72 19.28
CA THR A 400 16.32 8.78 18.45
C THR A 400 17.43 7.86 18.97
N ALA A 401 18.33 7.47 18.08
CA ALA A 401 19.55 6.77 18.48
C ALA A 401 20.38 7.63 19.46
N GLU A 402 20.82 7.03 20.57
CA GLU A 402 21.52 7.76 21.65
C GLU A 402 22.92 8.21 21.23
N ARG A 403 23.61 7.40 20.43
CA ARG A 403 24.93 7.71 19.87
C ARG A 403 25.00 7.37 18.39
N ALA A 404 25.98 7.97 17.72
CA ALA A 404 26.24 7.71 16.33
C ALA A 404 26.59 6.23 16.11
N PRO A 405 25.97 5.54 15.14
CA PRO A 405 26.34 4.18 14.78
C PRO A 405 27.67 4.14 14.03
N GLN A 406 28.27 2.95 14.01
CA GLN A 406 29.43 2.72 13.15
C GLN A 406 28.99 2.63 11.68
N VAL A 407 29.54 3.53 10.87
CA VAL A 407 29.24 3.60 9.45
C VAL A 407 30.37 2.93 8.65
N PRO A 408 30.06 1.99 7.73
CA PRO A 408 31.07 1.29 6.93
C PRO A 408 31.60 2.17 5.78
N HIS A 409 32.29 3.25 6.08
CA HIS A 409 32.76 4.25 5.10
C HIS A 409 33.57 3.66 3.95
N ALA A 410 34.38 2.62 4.19
CA ALA A 410 35.15 1.97 3.12
C ALA A 410 34.26 1.35 2.05
N ALA A 411 33.17 0.68 2.46
CA ALA A 411 32.17 0.12 1.54
C ALA A 411 31.41 1.23 0.81
N LEU A 412 31.00 2.27 1.53
CA LEU A 412 30.28 3.40 0.95
C LEU A 412 31.15 4.22 -0.01
N ASN A 413 32.48 4.33 0.24
CA ASN A 413 33.41 4.98 -0.71
C ASN A 413 33.55 4.18 -2.00
N LYS A 414 33.60 2.83 -1.89
CA LYS A 414 33.62 1.97 -3.08
C LYS A 414 32.30 2.11 -3.85
N LEU A 415 31.18 2.10 -3.16
CA LEU A 415 29.86 2.31 -3.77
C LEU A 415 29.77 3.64 -4.52
N GLU A 416 30.29 4.72 -3.94
CA GLU A 416 30.31 6.02 -4.63
C GLU A 416 31.06 5.96 -5.96
N GLN A 417 32.15 5.21 -6.02
CA GLN A 417 32.91 5.02 -7.26
C GLN A 417 32.10 4.23 -8.29
N VAL A 418 31.39 3.19 -7.86
CA VAL A 418 30.48 2.40 -8.74
C VAL A 418 29.37 3.30 -9.29
N ILE A 419 28.70 4.06 -8.42
CA ILE A 419 27.65 4.99 -8.85
C ILE A 419 28.21 6.01 -9.84
N LYS A 420 29.33 6.67 -9.55
CA LYS A 420 29.93 7.66 -10.44
C LYS A 420 30.33 7.09 -11.81
N LYS A 421 30.84 5.86 -11.83
CA LYS A 421 31.25 5.19 -13.05
C LYS A 421 30.06 4.75 -13.91
N ASP A 422 29.06 4.16 -13.28
CA ASP A 422 28.00 3.43 -13.98
C ASP A 422 26.62 4.11 -13.87
N ALA A 423 26.55 5.38 -13.38
CA ALA A 423 25.29 6.14 -13.23
C ALA A 423 24.43 6.11 -14.50
N ALA A 424 25.02 6.44 -15.65
CA ALA A 424 24.31 6.48 -16.93
C ALA A 424 23.76 5.09 -17.33
N ALA A 425 24.46 4.01 -16.99
CA ALA A 425 24.03 2.65 -17.27
C ALA A 425 22.86 2.22 -16.36
N ILE A 426 22.91 2.60 -15.06
CA ILE A 426 21.82 2.37 -14.10
C ILE A 426 20.57 3.14 -14.54
N ASP A 427 20.73 4.42 -14.86
CA ASP A 427 19.61 5.29 -15.25
C ASP A 427 19.00 4.85 -16.59
N SER A 428 19.82 4.40 -17.56
CA SER A 428 19.32 3.82 -18.81
C SER A 428 18.57 2.51 -18.62
N LEU A 429 18.99 1.67 -17.66
CA LEU A 429 18.29 0.42 -17.31
C LEU A 429 16.91 0.70 -16.69
N LEU A 430 16.77 1.76 -15.92
CA LEU A 430 15.57 2.12 -15.18
C LEU A 430 14.75 3.24 -15.84
N ASP A 431 15.11 3.65 -17.05
CA ASP A 431 14.40 4.71 -17.79
C ASP A 431 12.95 4.31 -18.06
N GLN A 432 12.03 5.01 -17.38
CA GLN A 432 10.61 4.70 -17.42
C GLN A 432 9.99 4.91 -18.81
N ASN A 433 10.52 5.82 -19.62
CA ASN A 433 10.02 6.03 -20.97
C ASN A 433 10.41 4.86 -21.88
N LYS A 434 11.67 4.43 -21.79
CA LYS A 434 12.17 3.24 -22.49
C LYS A 434 11.42 1.98 -22.06
N LEU A 435 11.26 1.78 -20.75
CA LEU A 435 10.53 0.63 -20.18
C LEU A 435 9.06 0.63 -20.61
N ARG A 436 8.42 1.79 -20.66
CA ARG A 436 7.03 1.93 -21.12
C ARG A 436 6.91 1.58 -22.63
N GLN A 437 7.78 2.11 -23.47
CA GLN A 437 7.84 1.74 -24.90
C GLN A 437 8.05 0.24 -25.11
N MET A 438 8.79 -0.38 -24.21
CA MET A 438 9.02 -1.82 -24.21
C MET A 438 7.92 -2.62 -23.47
N GLN A 439 6.81 -2.01 -23.03
CA GLN A 439 5.75 -2.67 -22.25
C GLN A 439 6.29 -3.37 -20.99
N MET A 440 7.22 -2.72 -20.31
CA MET A 440 7.90 -3.20 -19.10
C MET A 440 7.85 -2.15 -17.99
N SER A 441 6.81 -1.30 -17.95
CA SER A 441 6.65 -0.23 -16.95
C SER A 441 6.68 -0.73 -15.49
N ASP A 442 6.39 -2.00 -15.27
CA ASP A 442 6.45 -2.67 -13.96
C ASP A 442 7.82 -3.31 -13.66
N PHE A 443 8.86 -3.05 -14.45
CA PHE A 443 10.18 -3.67 -14.23
C PHE A 443 10.76 -3.34 -12.84
N SER A 444 10.64 -2.07 -12.38
CA SER A 444 11.04 -1.69 -11.02
C SER A 444 10.29 -2.47 -9.94
N ASN A 445 8.99 -2.72 -10.12
CA ASN A 445 8.20 -3.55 -9.21
C ASN A 445 8.65 -5.01 -9.19
N ILE A 446 9.08 -5.54 -10.33
CA ILE A 446 9.62 -6.90 -10.45
C ILE A 446 10.96 -7.00 -9.69
N LEU A 447 11.83 -6.01 -9.83
CA LEU A 447 13.10 -5.94 -9.09
C LEU A 447 12.85 -5.85 -7.58
N TYR A 448 11.92 -5.00 -7.16
CA TYR A 448 11.49 -4.87 -5.78
C TYR A 448 10.90 -6.17 -5.20
N ALA A 449 10.00 -6.83 -5.94
CA ALA A 449 9.43 -8.11 -5.52
C ALA A 449 10.49 -9.20 -5.35
N TYR A 450 11.49 -9.21 -6.24
CA TYR A 450 12.63 -10.10 -6.12
C TYR A 450 13.44 -9.83 -4.86
N THR A 451 13.81 -8.58 -4.60
CA THR A 451 14.59 -8.20 -3.40
C THR A 451 13.86 -8.63 -2.13
N ASN A 452 12.56 -8.34 -2.03
CA ASN A 452 11.75 -8.76 -0.88
C ASN A 452 11.72 -10.28 -0.70
N SER A 453 11.72 -11.05 -1.78
CA SER A 453 11.75 -12.52 -1.70
C SER A 453 13.08 -13.08 -1.16
N LYS A 454 14.12 -12.25 -1.07
CA LYS A 454 15.46 -12.63 -0.61
C LYS A 454 15.77 -12.21 0.82
N VAL A 455 14.95 -11.38 1.43
CA VAL A 455 15.18 -10.88 2.80
C VAL A 455 15.39 -12.03 3.79
N ASP A 456 14.56 -13.07 3.74
CA ASP A 456 14.64 -14.22 4.65
C ASP A 456 15.74 -15.24 4.29
N THR A 457 16.23 -15.23 3.04
CA THR A 457 17.16 -16.26 2.53
C THR A 457 18.60 -15.79 2.41
N GLY A 458 18.84 -14.50 2.69
CA GLY A 458 20.16 -13.86 2.59
C GLY A 458 20.40 -13.18 1.24
N LEU A 459 21.22 -12.16 1.30
CA LEU A 459 21.43 -11.18 0.23
C LEU A 459 22.57 -11.52 -0.74
N SER A 460 23.26 -12.65 -0.53
CA SER A 460 24.35 -13.06 -1.41
C SER A 460 23.82 -13.51 -2.78
N GLY A 461 24.44 -13.05 -3.85
CA GLY A 461 24.11 -13.49 -5.20
C GLY A 461 22.87 -12.85 -5.85
N LEU A 462 22.40 -11.71 -5.35
CA LEU A 462 21.21 -11.03 -5.87
C LEU A 462 21.18 -10.92 -7.41
N GLY A 463 22.25 -10.45 -8.03
CA GLY A 463 22.32 -10.30 -9.48
C GLY A 463 22.34 -11.64 -10.24
N SER A 464 23.02 -12.66 -9.73
CA SER A 464 23.15 -13.98 -10.35
C SER A 464 21.87 -14.83 -10.23
N ASP A 465 21.15 -14.68 -9.13
CA ASP A 465 19.98 -15.50 -8.83
C ASP A 465 18.68 -14.94 -9.41
N PHE A 466 18.69 -13.70 -9.87
CA PHE A 466 17.50 -13.05 -10.43
C PHE A 466 16.88 -13.86 -11.59
N GLY A 467 17.72 -14.38 -12.50
CA GLY A 467 17.25 -15.18 -13.61
C GLY A 467 16.47 -16.44 -13.17
N LYS A 468 17.00 -17.17 -12.18
CA LYS A 468 16.34 -18.36 -11.62
C LYS A 468 15.03 -18.01 -10.92
N TRP A 469 15.03 -16.93 -10.15
CA TRP A 469 13.79 -16.45 -9.51
C TRP A 469 12.76 -16.03 -10.55
N LEU A 470 13.17 -15.34 -11.62
CA LEU A 470 12.29 -14.90 -12.69
C LEU A 470 11.57 -16.08 -13.37
N GLU A 471 12.22 -17.24 -13.50
CA GLU A 471 11.60 -18.45 -14.02
C GLU A 471 10.36 -18.89 -13.22
N THR A 472 10.40 -18.69 -11.89
CA THR A 472 9.31 -19.07 -10.98
C THR A 472 8.35 -17.94 -10.68
N ALA A 473 8.70 -16.70 -11.04
CA ALA A 473 7.87 -15.53 -10.80
C ALA A 473 6.53 -15.59 -11.55
N LYS A 474 5.49 -15.03 -10.95
CA LYS A 474 4.15 -14.93 -11.55
C LYS A 474 4.13 -13.85 -12.67
N VAL A 475 4.91 -14.11 -13.70
CA VAL A 475 5.07 -13.25 -14.88
C VAL A 475 4.93 -14.15 -16.12
N SER A 476 4.27 -13.68 -17.18
CA SER A 476 4.08 -14.47 -18.40
C SER A 476 5.42 -14.84 -19.04
N ASP A 477 5.50 -16.01 -19.68
CA ASP A 477 6.75 -16.50 -20.30
C ASP A 477 7.28 -15.54 -21.37
N LYS A 478 6.37 -14.92 -22.15
CA LYS A 478 6.73 -13.86 -23.11
C LYS A 478 7.42 -12.69 -22.42
N LYS A 479 6.93 -12.27 -21.26
CA LYS A 479 7.51 -11.17 -20.50
C LYS A 479 8.82 -11.58 -19.83
N LYS A 480 8.92 -12.82 -19.31
CA LYS A 480 10.19 -13.37 -18.79
C LYS A 480 11.29 -13.34 -19.83
N ALA A 481 11.00 -13.83 -21.05
CA ALA A 481 11.95 -13.79 -22.16
C ALA A 481 12.38 -12.37 -22.51
N LYS A 482 11.44 -11.43 -22.55
CA LYS A 482 11.71 -10.01 -22.83
C LYS A 482 12.58 -9.35 -21.74
N ILE A 483 12.32 -9.65 -20.47
CA ILE A 483 13.13 -9.18 -19.35
C ILE A 483 14.55 -9.75 -19.44
N ALA A 484 14.69 -11.04 -19.73
CA ALA A 484 15.99 -11.68 -19.88
C ALA A 484 16.82 -11.08 -21.04
N GLU A 485 16.20 -10.81 -22.19
CA GLU A 485 16.81 -10.11 -23.31
C GLU A 485 17.24 -8.70 -22.92
N TYR A 486 16.32 -7.93 -22.30
CA TYR A 486 16.58 -6.58 -21.87
C TYR A 486 17.76 -6.48 -20.88
N ILE A 487 17.83 -7.40 -19.93
CA ILE A 487 18.96 -7.49 -18.98
C ILE A 487 20.25 -7.83 -19.72
N ASN A 488 20.19 -8.75 -20.68
CA ASN A 488 21.36 -9.12 -21.49
C ASN A 488 21.91 -7.93 -22.26
N ASP A 489 21.05 -7.08 -22.81
CA ASP A 489 21.43 -5.87 -23.54
C ASP A 489 21.92 -4.73 -22.63
N ASN A 490 21.56 -4.76 -21.35
CA ASN A 490 21.90 -3.75 -20.35
C ASN A 490 22.74 -4.33 -19.17
N LYS A 491 23.60 -5.30 -19.43
CA LYS A 491 24.39 -6.04 -18.42
C LYS A 491 25.15 -5.13 -17.46
N THR A 492 25.79 -4.07 -17.97
CA THR A 492 26.56 -3.14 -17.15
C THR A 492 25.65 -2.45 -16.13
N GLY A 493 24.52 -1.89 -16.57
CA GLY A 493 23.56 -1.25 -15.68
C GLY A 493 22.94 -2.23 -14.69
N PHE A 494 22.62 -3.44 -15.11
CA PHE A 494 22.07 -4.48 -14.24
C PHE A 494 23.08 -4.95 -13.17
N SER A 495 24.34 -5.15 -13.55
CA SER A 495 25.39 -5.50 -12.59
C SER A 495 25.64 -4.37 -11.58
N ALA A 496 25.76 -3.13 -12.06
CA ALA A 496 25.96 -1.96 -11.21
C ALA A 496 24.77 -1.70 -10.28
N LEU A 497 23.53 -1.91 -10.76
CA LEU A 497 22.33 -1.85 -9.92
C LEU A 497 22.42 -2.80 -8.72
N TRP A 498 22.73 -4.07 -8.96
CA TRP A 498 22.78 -5.05 -7.87
C TRP A 498 23.98 -4.86 -6.95
N GLU A 499 25.13 -4.42 -7.46
CA GLU A 499 26.26 -4.04 -6.61
C GLU A 499 25.88 -2.87 -5.69
N THR A 500 25.14 -1.90 -6.23
CA THR A 500 24.61 -0.74 -5.50
C THR A 500 23.62 -1.17 -4.41
N VAL A 501 22.57 -1.89 -4.78
CA VAL A 501 21.53 -2.38 -3.86
C VAL A 501 22.15 -3.21 -2.73
N ASN A 502 22.99 -4.19 -3.09
CA ASN A 502 23.63 -5.08 -2.12
C ASN A 502 24.51 -4.31 -1.14
N THR A 503 25.30 -3.33 -1.62
CA THR A 503 26.17 -2.53 -0.74
C THR A 503 25.35 -1.65 0.22
N ILE A 504 24.24 -1.05 -0.26
CA ILE A 504 23.34 -0.28 0.60
C ILE A 504 22.72 -1.18 1.68
N MET A 505 22.23 -2.37 1.31
CA MET A 505 21.64 -3.32 2.25
C MET A 505 22.64 -3.75 3.33
N MET A 506 23.85 -4.15 2.95
CA MET A 506 24.91 -4.54 3.90
C MET A 506 25.28 -3.39 4.85
N ALA A 507 25.39 -2.17 4.32
CA ALA A 507 25.70 -1.00 5.13
C ALA A 507 24.57 -0.64 6.09
N LYS A 508 23.34 -0.74 5.63
CA LYS A 508 22.12 -0.56 6.43
C LYS A 508 22.06 -1.58 7.57
N ASP A 509 22.24 -2.86 7.29
CA ASP A 509 22.19 -3.94 8.28
C ASP A 509 23.26 -3.76 9.36
N GLN A 510 24.47 -3.35 8.98
CA GLN A 510 25.54 -3.06 9.93
C GLN A 510 25.18 -1.87 10.84
N VAL A 511 24.59 -0.82 10.27
CA VAL A 511 24.13 0.35 11.03
C VAL A 511 23.02 -0.04 12.01
N ILE A 512 22.03 -0.81 11.56
CA ILE A 512 20.92 -1.31 12.40
C ILE A 512 21.48 -2.13 13.56
N ALA A 513 22.35 -3.09 13.27
CA ALA A 513 22.94 -3.94 14.30
C ALA A 513 23.73 -3.13 15.36
N ASP A 514 24.44 -2.07 14.96
CA ASP A 514 25.15 -1.21 15.91
C ASP A 514 24.19 -0.33 16.72
N ILE A 515 23.08 0.14 16.14
CA ILE A 515 22.06 0.88 16.88
C ILE A 515 21.36 -0.05 17.89
N ASP A 516 20.97 -1.25 17.47
CA ASP A 516 20.35 -2.24 18.34
C ASP A 516 21.26 -2.64 19.53
N ALA A 517 22.58 -2.77 19.27
CA ALA A 517 23.55 -3.09 20.29
C ALA A 517 23.78 -1.95 21.31
N GLN A 518 23.39 -0.72 21.00
CA GLN A 518 23.50 0.39 21.95
C GLN A 518 22.59 0.21 23.17
N GLY A 519 21.52 -0.59 23.02
CA GLY A 519 20.42 -0.60 23.96
C GLY A 519 19.73 0.76 23.95
N GLY A 520 18.68 0.91 24.70
CA GLY A 520 17.96 2.19 24.79
C GLY A 520 16.89 2.10 25.86
N THR A 521 16.22 3.23 26.10
CA THR A 521 15.06 3.32 27.01
C THR A 521 13.91 2.39 26.59
N VAL A 522 13.91 1.92 25.33
CA VAL A 522 12.90 1.01 24.78
C VAL A 522 13.56 -0.25 24.25
N GLN A 523 13.28 -1.36 24.88
CA GLN A 523 13.66 -2.68 24.37
C GLN A 523 12.58 -3.19 23.44
N GLN A 524 12.99 -3.81 22.33
CA GLN A 524 12.13 -4.37 21.30
C GLN A 524 12.41 -5.86 21.16
N ASN A 525 11.35 -6.66 21.07
CA ASN A 525 11.46 -8.10 20.89
C ASN A 525 10.44 -8.61 19.85
N ILE A 526 10.86 -9.52 19.00
CA ILE A 526 10.00 -10.25 18.06
C ILE A 526 10.16 -11.75 18.33
N GLY A 527 9.07 -12.41 18.69
CA GLY A 527 9.11 -13.85 18.95
C GLY A 527 10.02 -14.28 20.09
N GLY A 528 10.33 -13.37 21.04
CA GLY A 528 11.22 -13.62 22.18
C GLY A 528 12.71 -13.39 21.89
N GLN A 529 13.04 -12.88 20.70
CA GLN A 529 14.39 -12.45 20.34
C GLN A 529 14.47 -10.92 20.27
N ALA A 530 15.61 -10.34 20.65
CA ALA A 530 15.84 -8.92 20.52
C ALA A 530 15.76 -8.51 19.03
N GLY A 531 15.00 -7.46 18.75
CA GLY A 531 14.77 -6.94 17.41
C GLY A 531 13.47 -6.17 17.31
N GLY A 532 13.39 -5.24 16.38
CA GLY A 532 12.23 -4.38 16.12
C GLY A 532 11.89 -4.31 14.64
N GLU A 533 10.94 -3.44 14.29
CA GLU A 533 10.63 -3.12 12.88
C GLU A 533 11.69 -2.20 12.23
N GLY A 534 12.84 -2.01 12.87
CA GLY A 534 13.91 -1.14 12.40
C GLY A 534 13.67 0.34 12.71
N TYR A 535 14.19 1.20 11.85
CA TYR A 535 14.27 2.64 12.09
C TYR A 535 13.74 3.43 10.89
N VAL A 536 13.41 4.69 11.13
CA VAL A 536 13.10 5.69 10.10
C VAL A 536 14.13 6.80 10.20
N LEU A 537 14.79 7.10 9.11
CA LEU A 537 15.66 8.26 8.95
C LEU A 537 14.91 9.38 8.26
N ALA A 538 14.70 10.49 8.97
CA ALA A 538 14.11 11.68 8.38
C ALA A 538 15.02 12.29 7.30
N HIS A 539 14.49 12.56 6.12
CA HIS A 539 15.22 13.16 5.02
C HIS A 539 14.39 14.22 4.29
N PRO A 540 14.97 15.37 3.85
CA PRO A 540 14.22 16.45 3.18
C PRO A 540 13.50 16.02 1.90
N GLU A 541 14.04 15.04 1.17
CA GLU A 541 13.46 14.51 -0.07
C GLU A 541 12.51 13.30 0.18
N GLY A 542 12.16 13.01 1.41
CA GLY A 542 11.31 11.89 1.86
C GLY A 542 12.05 10.93 2.79
N ASP A 543 11.37 10.53 3.85
CA ASP A 543 11.91 9.65 4.89
C ASP A 543 12.39 8.30 4.31
N ILE A 544 13.39 7.71 4.94
CA ILE A 544 14.03 6.45 4.50
C ILE A 544 13.86 5.42 5.60
N LYS A 545 13.42 4.22 5.24
CA LYS A 545 13.38 3.08 6.16
C LYS A 545 14.74 2.39 6.22
N LEU A 546 15.18 2.16 7.45
CA LEU A 546 16.28 1.26 7.79
C LEU A 546 15.65 0.03 8.50
N VAL A 547 15.22 -0.94 7.71
CA VAL A 547 14.49 -2.15 8.15
C VAL A 547 15.11 -3.38 7.52
#